data_556b34182b390d9e5eb7908824ef46c7
#
_entry.id   556b34182b390d9e5eb7908824ef46c7
#
_cell.length_a   1.000
_cell.length_b   1.000
_cell.length_c   1.000
_cell.angle_alpha   90.00
_cell.angle_beta   90.00
_cell.angle_gamma   90.00
#
_symmetry.space_group_name_H-M   'P 1'
#
loop_
_entity.id
_entity.type
_entity.pdbx_description
1 polymer ?
#
loop_
_entity_poly.entity_id
_entity_poly.type
_entity_poly.pdbx_seq_one_letter_code
_entity_poly.pdbx_strand_id
1 'polypeptide(L)'
;MISKLKKVGQIIPKNSKDIKKSKIGLGFEKLDRDVFDPEKAYDKVAEAGVKWARLQSGWARTEKEKGVYDFEWIDKIVNNFVERGIEPWVCLCYGNAIYNKEAEKVFGAVGCPPIFTDEQKKGWESYVKAFVKHFEGRVNYYEVWNEPDGQWCWKHGPNATELGLFTRDTGKYIKEVNPNAKVIGGVICSKDLAYLSEAFETGMGDYLDFVSFHEYTNDETKVFETVEAFTELAHYYNPKIRLIQGESGSQSRTGGHGALWSAGWTEEIQAKQLARHTIADLMSGVHFTSYFSCMDMIEALNGTVGDTNSYLDYGYFGVLGAEFDENGKSVGTYYKKPSYYTLQNICSIFAGDFELCKMPLMFWNMESALTMDHDLKRTQVVTGGFKNESGRVFAYWYPSNILTTSVDTVTKMVFFTEYDKFRVVDVMDGSIYEIPEEMIERKGHGVYRINDMPVKDTPLLLVTGDFI
;
A
#
# COMPACT_ATOMS: atom_id res chain seq x y z
N MET A 1 12.93 19.67 -18.21
CA MET A 1 14.38 19.75 -17.79
C MET A 1 15.14 18.44 -17.96
N ILE A 2 14.48 17.29 -17.81
CA ILE A 2 15.08 15.96 -18.06
C ILE A 2 15.60 15.80 -19.52
N SER A 3 15.13 16.62 -20.44
CA SER A 3 15.57 16.66 -21.84
C SER A 3 17.06 16.99 -22.04
N LYS A 4 17.75 17.49 -21.01
CA LYS A 4 19.22 17.64 -21.06
C LYS A 4 19.96 16.30 -20.93
N LEU A 5 19.31 15.28 -20.39
CA LEU A 5 19.85 13.93 -20.29
C LEU A 5 19.59 13.13 -21.59
N LYS A 6 20.43 12.17 -21.86
CA LYS A 6 20.31 11.31 -23.04
C LYS A 6 19.52 10.06 -22.70
N LYS A 7 18.31 9.90 -23.28
CA LYS A 7 17.55 8.66 -23.12
C LYS A 7 18.29 7.49 -23.80
N VAL A 8 18.54 6.42 -23.02
CA VAL A 8 19.30 5.24 -23.45
C VAL A 8 18.57 3.92 -23.30
N GLY A 9 17.42 3.94 -22.63
CA GLY A 9 16.65 2.72 -22.41
C GLY A 9 15.30 2.96 -21.76
N GLN A 10 14.69 1.85 -21.41
CA GLN A 10 13.40 1.76 -20.75
C GLN A 10 13.45 0.63 -19.73
N ILE A 11 12.80 0.79 -18.58
CA ILE A 11 12.58 -0.31 -17.63
C ILE A 11 11.79 -1.41 -18.35
N ILE A 12 12.29 -2.62 -18.25
CA ILE A 12 11.60 -3.81 -18.76
C ILE A 12 10.67 -4.32 -17.66
N PRO A 13 9.35 -4.33 -17.91
CA PRO A 13 8.38 -4.84 -16.94
C PRO A 13 8.66 -6.31 -16.57
N LYS A 14 8.61 -6.61 -15.27
CA LYS A 14 8.75 -7.97 -14.76
C LYS A 14 7.40 -8.47 -14.29
N ASN A 15 7.04 -9.70 -14.66
CA ASN A 15 5.84 -10.35 -14.13
C ASN A 15 6.08 -10.83 -12.69
N SER A 16 5.04 -10.89 -11.87
CA SER A 16 5.11 -11.36 -10.49
C SER A 16 5.78 -12.72 -10.33
N LYS A 17 5.62 -13.63 -11.30
CA LYS A 17 6.29 -14.95 -11.33
C LYS A 17 7.81 -14.84 -11.43
N ASP A 18 8.29 -13.80 -12.10
CA ASP A 18 9.73 -13.60 -12.35
C ASP A 18 10.41 -12.87 -11.19
N ILE A 19 9.61 -12.31 -10.30
CA ILE A 19 10.08 -11.59 -9.11
C ILE A 19 10.10 -12.55 -7.92
N LYS A 20 11.27 -12.85 -7.38
CA LYS A 20 11.40 -13.75 -6.23
C LYS A 20 10.93 -13.08 -4.93
N LYS A 21 11.30 -11.82 -4.73
CA LYS A 21 10.96 -11.04 -3.54
C LYS A 21 10.64 -9.60 -3.93
N SER A 22 9.72 -8.99 -3.24
CA SER A 22 9.42 -7.55 -3.31
C SER A 22 8.68 -7.13 -2.05
N LYS A 23 8.72 -5.83 -1.76
CA LYS A 23 7.99 -5.18 -0.66
C LYS A 23 6.74 -4.45 -1.16
N ILE A 24 6.27 -4.72 -2.38
CA ILE A 24 5.19 -3.96 -3.00
C ILE A 24 3.99 -4.87 -3.24
N GLY A 25 2.84 -4.40 -2.79
CA GLY A 25 1.55 -5.07 -2.90
C GLY A 25 0.47 -4.19 -3.51
N LEU A 26 -0.68 -4.79 -3.72
CA LEU A 26 -1.87 -4.17 -4.28
C LEU A 26 -3.12 -4.73 -3.60
N GLY A 27 -4.04 -3.86 -3.24
CA GLY A 27 -5.32 -4.25 -2.69
C GLY A 27 -6.20 -4.96 -3.70
N PHE A 28 -6.83 -6.06 -3.28
CA PHE A 28 -7.75 -6.87 -4.07
C PHE A 28 -9.00 -7.21 -3.24
N GLU A 29 -9.50 -6.20 -2.56
CA GLU A 29 -10.56 -6.27 -1.56
C GLU A 29 -11.95 -6.26 -2.18
N LYS A 30 -12.97 -6.39 -1.33
CA LYS A 30 -14.40 -6.30 -1.62
C LYS A 30 -14.96 -7.41 -2.53
N LEU A 31 -14.21 -8.48 -2.78
CA LEU A 31 -14.70 -9.65 -3.50
C LEU A 31 -15.65 -10.50 -2.66
N ASP A 32 -15.61 -10.36 -1.35
CA ASP A 32 -16.64 -10.88 -0.46
C ASP A 32 -18.05 -10.35 -0.79
N ARG A 33 -18.10 -9.16 -1.42
CA ARG A 33 -19.32 -8.46 -1.89
C ARG A 33 -19.50 -8.50 -3.41
N ASP A 34 -18.63 -9.22 -4.13
CA ASP A 34 -18.69 -9.44 -5.58
C ASP A 34 -18.70 -8.15 -6.44
N VAL A 35 -17.94 -7.13 -6.01
CA VAL A 35 -17.98 -5.79 -6.63
C VAL A 35 -17.29 -5.69 -7.99
N PHE A 36 -16.48 -6.67 -8.38
CA PHE A 36 -15.86 -6.76 -9.71
C PHE A 36 -15.58 -8.22 -10.10
N ASP A 37 -15.27 -8.46 -11.37
CA ASP A 37 -14.91 -9.77 -11.90
C ASP A 37 -13.40 -10.00 -11.78
N PRO A 38 -12.91 -10.83 -10.84
CA PRO A 38 -11.50 -11.05 -10.63
C PRO A 38 -10.78 -11.70 -11.81
N GLU A 39 -11.49 -12.49 -12.64
CA GLU A 39 -10.92 -13.16 -13.81
C GLU A 39 -10.36 -12.17 -14.83
N LYS A 40 -10.93 -10.97 -14.91
CA LYS A 40 -10.44 -9.90 -15.80
C LYS A 40 -9.22 -9.15 -15.23
N ALA A 41 -8.89 -9.34 -13.95
CA ALA A 41 -7.88 -8.59 -13.23
C ALA A 41 -6.61 -9.39 -12.93
N TYR A 42 -6.69 -10.71 -12.72
CA TYR A 42 -5.55 -11.53 -12.26
C TYR A 42 -4.28 -11.36 -13.10
N ASP A 43 -4.40 -11.49 -14.42
CA ASP A 43 -3.22 -11.38 -15.29
C ASP A 43 -2.63 -9.97 -15.29
N LYS A 44 -3.50 -8.94 -15.24
CA LYS A 44 -3.04 -7.54 -15.15
C LYS A 44 -2.32 -7.26 -13.83
N VAL A 45 -2.79 -7.82 -12.72
CA VAL A 45 -2.12 -7.71 -11.42
C VAL A 45 -0.75 -8.39 -11.45
N ALA A 46 -0.66 -9.58 -12.05
CA ALA A 46 0.60 -10.30 -12.22
C ALA A 46 1.58 -9.56 -13.16
N GLU A 47 1.08 -8.98 -14.26
CA GLU A 47 1.87 -8.16 -15.18
C GLU A 47 2.38 -6.85 -14.53
N ALA A 48 1.68 -6.32 -13.52
CA ALA A 48 2.15 -5.16 -12.75
C ALA A 48 3.36 -5.50 -11.87
N GLY A 49 3.64 -6.77 -11.61
CA GLY A 49 4.83 -7.22 -10.87
C GLY A 49 4.72 -7.14 -9.35
N VAL A 50 3.52 -6.98 -8.80
CA VAL A 50 3.31 -6.95 -7.35
C VAL A 50 3.52 -8.33 -6.73
N LYS A 51 4.01 -8.38 -5.48
CA LYS A 51 4.25 -9.65 -4.77
C LYS A 51 3.24 -9.94 -3.69
N TRP A 52 2.44 -8.95 -3.27
CA TRP A 52 1.47 -9.07 -2.20
C TRP A 52 0.09 -8.68 -2.71
N ALA A 53 -0.94 -9.42 -2.32
CA ALA A 53 -2.32 -9.07 -2.58
C ALA A 53 -3.13 -9.13 -1.29
N ARG A 54 -3.77 -8.01 -0.91
CA ARG A 54 -4.67 -7.96 0.24
C ARG A 54 -6.04 -8.46 -0.13
N LEU A 55 -6.54 -9.46 0.59
CA LEU A 55 -7.86 -10.05 0.41
C LEU A 55 -8.70 -9.87 1.66
N GLN A 56 -10.02 -9.83 1.51
CA GLN A 56 -10.98 -9.88 2.61
C GLN A 56 -11.60 -11.28 2.70
N SER A 57 -11.64 -11.86 3.89
CA SER A 57 -12.05 -13.26 4.10
C SER A 57 -13.54 -13.51 3.93
N GLY A 58 -14.36 -12.46 4.08
CA GLY A 58 -15.79 -12.50 3.84
C GLY A 58 -16.55 -13.54 4.67
N TRP A 59 -16.52 -13.42 6.00
CA TRP A 59 -17.19 -14.38 6.89
C TRP A 59 -18.64 -14.64 6.53
N ALA A 60 -19.43 -13.61 6.25
CA ALA A 60 -20.84 -13.75 5.87
C ALA A 60 -21.04 -14.47 4.52
N ARG A 61 -20.10 -14.33 3.58
CA ARG A 61 -20.13 -15.03 2.30
C ARG A 61 -19.75 -16.51 2.45
N THR A 62 -18.83 -16.79 3.37
CA THR A 62 -18.28 -18.13 3.61
C THR A 62 -19.18 -19.00 4.51
N GLU A 63 -19.79 -18.41 5.55
CA GLU A 63 -20.64 -19.12 6.51
C GLU A 63 -22.07 -18.61 6.45
N LYS A 64 -22.90 -19.27 5.64
CA LYS A 64 -24.34 -18.97 5.49
C LYS A 64 -25.22 -19.73 6.51
N GLU A 65 -24.73 -20.85 7.00
CA GLU A 65 -25.29 -21.66 8.06
C GLU A 65 -24.24 -21.89 9.13
N LYS A 66 -24.64 -21.77 10.41
CA LYS A 66 -23.67 -21.84 11.54
C LYS A 66 -22.88 -23.16 11.52
N GLY A 67 -21.57 -23.03 11.44
CA GLY A 67 -20.61 -24.13 11.40
C GLY A 67 -20.45 -24.79 10.03
N VAL A 68 -21.06 -24.27 8.98
CA VAL A 68 -20.90 -24.77 7.61
C VAL A 68 -20.17 -23.73 6.76
N TYR A 69 -18.94 -24.05 6.34
CA TYR A 69 -18.06 -23.15 5.63
C TYR A 69 -17.90 -23.51 4.16
N ASP A 70 -18.25 -22.59 3.28
CA ASP A 70 -18.03 -22.65 1.84
C ASP A 70 -16.87 -21.73 1.44
N PHE A 71 -15.72 -22.31 1.22
CA PHE A 71 -14.51 -21.59 0.82
C PHE A 71 -14.31 -21.53 -0.71
N GLU A 72 -15.17 -22.11 -1.54
CA GLU A 72 -14.94 -22.26 -2.98
C GLU A 72 -14.67 -20.91 -3.67
N TRP A 73 -15.40 -19.87 -3.30
CA TRP A 73 -15.26 -18.54 -3.89
C TRP A 73 -13.88 -17.91 -3.63
N ILE A 74 -13.33 -18.06 -2.40
CA ILE A 74 -12.05 -17.50 -2.02
C ILE A 74 -10.87 -18.42 -2.34
N ASP A 75 -11.11 -19.74 -2.42
CA ASP A 75 -10.14 -20.71 -2.96
C ASP A 75 -9.69 -20.33 -4.37
N LYS A 76 -10.65 -19.96 -5.24
CA LYS A 76 -10.38 -19.51 -6.61
C LYS A 76 -9.43 -18.31 -6.61
N ILE A 77 -9.68 -17.34 -5.75
CA ILE A 77 -8.88 -16.12 -5.67
C ILE A 77 -7.47 -16.43 -5.13
N VAL A 78 -7.38 -17.14 -4.02
CA VAL A 78 -6.09 -17.50 -3.41
C VAL A 78 -5.24 -18.33 -4.36
N ASN A 79 -5.81 -19.36 -4.99
CA ASN A 79 -5.09 -20.21 -5.93
C ASN A 79 -4.58 -19.42 -7.15
N ASN A 80 -5.40 -18.53 -7.72
CA ASN A 80 -5.02 -17.67 -8.82
C ASN A 80 -3.81 -16.78 -8.48
N PHE A 81 -3.73 -16.24 -7.27
CA PHE A 81 -2.58 -15.44 -6.83
C PHE A 81 -1.35 -16.31 -6.59
N VAL A 82 -1.47 -17.42 -5.87
CA VAL A 82 -0.35 -18.33 -5.61
C VAL A 82 0.25 -18.85 -6.92
N GLU A 83 -0.58 -19.27 -7.88
CA GLU A 83 -0.14 -19.71 -9.21
C GLU A 83 0.60 -18.63 -10.00
N ARG A 84 0.29 -17.35 -9.75
CA ARG A 84 0.97 -16.20 -10.36
C ARG A 84 2.17 -15.69 -9.55
N GLY A 85 2.55 -16.41 -8.48
CA GLY A 85 3.67 -16.07 -7.63
C GLY A 85 3.43 -14.81 -6.78
N ILE A 86 2.18 -14.50 -6.49
CA ILE A 86 1.74 -13.42 -5.60
C ILE A 86 1.35 -14.04 -4.26
N GLU A 87 1.83 -13.49 -3.17
CA GLU A 87 1.52 -13.94 -1.83
C GLU A 87 0.24 -13.23 -1.33
N PRO A 88 -0.86 -13.98 -1.11
CA PRO A 88 -2.04 -13.39 -0.51
C PRO A 88 -1.84 -13.18 0.97
N TRP A 89 -2.25 -12.01 1.46
CA TRP A 89 -2.52 -11.81 2.87
C TRP A 89 -4.00 -11.55 3.07
N VAL A 90 -4.58 -12.12 4.12
CA VAL A 90 -6.03 -12.10 4.29
C VAL A 90 -6.42 -11.33 5.53
N CYS A 91 -7.18 -10.24 5.31
CA CYS A 91 -7.90 -9.54 6.36
C CYS A 91 -9.10 -10.40 6.80
N LEU A 92 -9.06 -10.92 7.99
CA LEU A 92 -10.15 -11.66 8.61
C LEU A 92 -11.27 -10.69 9.00
N CYS A 93 -12.37 -10.69 8.28
CA CYS A 93 -13.50 -9.76 8.39
C CYS A 93 -14.70 -10.28 7.57
N TYR A 94 -15.83 -9.71 7.59
CA TYR A 94 -16.42 -8.74 8.53
C TYR A 94 -17.45 -9.45 9.42
N GLY A 95 -18.45 -8.71 9.96
CA GLY A 95 -19.54 -9.31 10.73
C GLY A 95 -20.43 -10.23 9.90
N ASN A 96 -21.15 -11.16 10.57
CA ASN A 96 -22.06 -12.09 9.93
C ASN A 96 -23.46 -11.99 10.54
N ALA A 97 -24.48 -11.77 9.69
CA ALA A 97 -25.87 -11.55 10.10
C ALA A 97 -26.50 -12.74 10.83
N ILE A 98 -26.01 -13.96 10.59
CA ILE A 98 -26.51 -15.14 11.32
C ILE A 98 -26.14 -15.14 12.81
N TYR A 99 -25.17 -14.31 13.20
CA TYR A 99 -24.75 -14.09 14.59
C TYR A 99 -25.13 -12.70 15.11
N ASN A 100 -25.27 -11.70 14.23
CA ASN A 100 -25.63 -10.34 14.58
C ASN A 100 -26.47 -9.69 13.47
N LYS A 101 -27.77 -9.50 13.70
CA LYS A 101 -28.68 -8.90 12.71
C LYS A 101 -28.25 -7.52 12.21
N GLU A 102 -27.51 -6.77 13.00
CA GLU A 102 -26.99 -5.47 12.56
C GLU A 102 -26.03 -5.57 11.37
N ALA A 103 -25.46 -6.75 11.15
CA ALA A 103 -24.59 -7.04 10.02
C ALA A 103 -25.33 -7.39 8.71
N GLU A 104 -26.66 -7.27 8.63
CA GLU A 104 -27.42 -7.54 7.39
C GLU A 104 -27.06 -6.58 6.25
N LYS A 105 -26.68 -5.36 6.58
CA LYS A 105 -26.27 -4.34 5.60
C LYS A 105 -24.76 -4.33 5.46
N VAL A 106 -24.24 -3.92 4.29
CA VAL A 106 -22.79 -3.80 4.04
C VAL A 106 -22.10 -3.00 5.13
N PHE A 107 -22.59 -1.80 5.45
CA PHE A 107 -22.03 -0.99 6.53
C PHE A 107 -22.19 -1.68 7.89
N GLY A 108 -23.32 -2.33 8.16
CA GLY A 108 -23.51 -3.10 9.39
C GLY A 108 -22.49 -4.22 9.53
N ALA A 109 -22.26 -5.00 8.47
CA ALA A 109 -21.26 -6.07 8.49
C ALA A 109 -19.85 -5.51 8.77
N VAL A 110 -19.47 -4.45 8.08
CA VAL A 110 -18.15 -3.79 8.23
C VAL A 110 -17.96 -3.25 9.64
N GLY A 111 -19.00 -2.66 10.24
CA GLY A 111 -18.94 -2.04 11.56
C GLY A 111 -19.27 -2.94 12.76
N CYS A 112 -19.57 -4.23 12.54
CA CYS A 112 -20.02 -5.13 13.60
C CYS A 112 -19.01 -6.25 13.92
N PRO A 113 -17.95 -5.96 14.71
CA PRO A 113 -17.05 -7.03 15.16
C PRO A 113 -17.82 -8.01 16.07
N PRO A 114 -17.45 -9.31 16.05
CA PRO A 114 -18.18 -10.37 16.79
C PRO A 114 -17.74 -10.47 18.26
N ILE A 115 -17.94 -9.39 19.03
CA ILE A 115 -17.39 -9.24 20.38
C ILE A 115 -18.44 -9.13 21.48
N PHE A 116 -19.75 -8.98 21.14
CA PHE A 116 -20.76 -8.59 22.09
C PHE A 116 -21.40 -9.77 22.85
N THR A 117 -21.46 -10.96 22.23
CA THR A 117 -22.05 -12.14 22.88
C THR A 117 -21.09 -13.35 22.80
N ASP A 118 -21.26 -14.30 23.72
CA ASP A 118 -20.45 -15.54 23.71
C ASP A 118 -20.69 -16.35 22.43
N GLU A 119 -21.90 -16.29 21.87
CA GLU A 119 -22.22 -16.95 20.60
C GLU A 119 -21.42 -16.32 19.43
N GLN A 120 -21.35 -14.99 19.37
CA GLN A 120 -20.57 -14.28 18.37
C GLN A 120 -19.07 -14.62 18.49
N LYS A 121 -18.52 -14.57 19.71
CA LYS A 121 -17.11 -14.89 19.97
C LYS A 121 -16.77 -16.32 19.58
N LYS A 122 -17.64 -17.28 19.93
CA LYS A 122 -17.44 -18.69 19.59
C LYS A 122 -17.59 -18.94 18.09
N GLY A 123 -18.54 -18.28 17.43
CA GLY A 123 -18.69 -18.35 15.97
C GLY A 123 -17.44 -17.83 15.27
N TRP A 124 -16.90 -16.69 15.71
CA TRP A 124 -15.67 -16.13 15.20
C TRP A 124 -14.47 -17.04 15.41
N GLU A 125 -14.27 -17.56 16.62
CA GLU A 125 -13.21 -18.53 16.90
C GLU A 125 -13.26 -19.71 15.95
N SER A 126 -14.46 -20.30 15.78
CA SER A 126 -14.65 -21.48 14.92
C SER A 126 -14.35 -21.15 13.46
N TYR A 127 -14.83 -19.99 12.98
CA TYR A 127 -14.56 -19.50 11.63
C TYR A 127 -13.06 -19.27 11.38
N VAL A 128 -12.40 -18.53 12.27
CA VAL A 128 -10.95 -18.25 12.14
C VAL A 128 -10.15 -19.54 12.09
N LYS A 129 -10.43 -20.47 13.00
CA LYS A 129 -9.73 -21.77 13.03
C LYS A 129 -9.97 -22.58 11.76
N ALA A 130 -11.21 -22.62 11.27
CA ALA A 130 -11.54 -23.32 10.02
C ALA A 130 -10.85 -22.66 8.82
N PHE A 131 -10.85 -21.31 8.75
CA PHE A 131 -10.21 -20.56 7.68
C PHE A 131 -8.69 -20.80 7.63
N VAL A 132 -8.01 -20.63 8.76
CA VAL A 132 -6.54 -20.82 8.86
C VAL A 132 -6.17 -22.26 8.52
N LYS A 133 -6.96 -23.25 8.96
CA LYS A 133 -6.70 -24.66 8.65
C LYS A 133 -6.90 -24.95 7.16
N HIS A 134 -7.93 -24.40 6.55
CA HIS A 134 -8.24 -24.62 5.13
C HIS A 134 -7.15 -24.04 4.21
N PHE A 135 -6.63 -22.86 4.55
CA PHE A 135 -5.60 -22.18 3.74
C PHE A 135 -4.16 -22.46 4.15
N GLU A 136 -3.92 -23.41 5.05
CA GLU A 136 -2.56 -23.81 5.46
C GLU A 136 -1.70 -24.16 4.23
N GLY A 137 -0.51 -23.57 4.14
CA GLY A 137 0.42 -23.72 3.02
C GLY A 137 0.13 -22.84 1.79
N ARG A 138 -1.00 -22.10 1.77
CA ARG A 138 -1.34 -21.16 0.69
C ARG A 138 -1.42 -19.71 1.18
N VAL A 139 -1.85 -19.49 2.42
CA VAL A 139 -1.90 -18.19 3.08
C VAL A 139 -1.05 -18.27 4.34
N ASN A 140 -0.08 -17.36 4.45
CA ASN A 140 0.83 -17.28 5.58
C ASN A 140 0.58 -16.05 6.47
N TYR A 141 -0.14 -15.06 6.00
CA TYR A 141 -0.36 -13.77 6.66
C TYR A 141 -1.86 -13.53 6.87
N TYR A 142 -2.24 -13.30 8.11
CA TYR A 142 -3.62 -13.04 8.52
C TYR A 142 -3.70 -11.72 9.26
N GLU A 143 -4.52 -10.82 8.77
CA GLU A 143 -4.78 -9.52 9.35
C GLU A 143 -6.09 -9.53 10.12
N VAL A 144 -6.12 -8.92 11.30
CA VAL A 144 -7.28 -8.93 12.19
C VAL A 144 -8.08 -7.66 12.00
N TRP A 145 -9.22 -7.77 11.34
CA TRP A 145 -10.17 -6.69 11.08
C TRP A 145 -9.64 -5.61 10.15
N ASN A 146 -10.37 -4.47 10.05
CA ASN A 146 -10.04 -3.32 9.23
C ASN A 146 -10.46 -2.04 9.93
N GLU A 147 -9.57 -1.06 10.04
CA GLU A 147 -9.81 0.31 10.55
C GLU A 147 -10.71 0.40 11.80
N PRO A 148 -10.39 -0.34 12.87
CA PRO A 148 -11.21 -0.40 14.07
C PRO A 148 -11.26 0.89 14.85
N ASP A 149 -10.40 1.85 14.55
CA ASP A 149 -10.36 3.21 15.05
C ASP A 149 -11.27 4.18 14.28
N GLY A 150 -11.90 3.70 13.19
CA GLY A 150 -12.94 4.40 12.44
C GLY A 150 -14.34 3.95 12.82
N GLN A 151 -15.26 4.90 13.02
CA GLN A 151 -16.65 4.58 13.38
C GLN A 151 -17.37 3.74 12.30
N TRP A 152 -16.91 3.78 11.05
CA TRP A 152 -17.43 2.95 9.96
C TRP A 152 -17.10 1.46 10.10
N CYS A 153 -15.98 1.13 10.75
CA CYS A 153 -15.57 -0.25 11.00
C CYS A 153 -15.75 -0.71 12.45
N TRP A 154 -16.18 0.21 13.36
CA TRP A 154 -16.50 -0.06 14.75
C TRP A 154 -17.69 0.80 15.16
N LYS A 155 -18.88 0.44 14.70
CA LYS A 155 -20.05 1.33 14.66
C LYS A 155 -20.56 1.77 16.04
N HIS A 156 -20.29 1.01 17.09
CA HIS A 156 -20.63 1.39 18.47
C HIS A 156 -19.67 2.41 19.09
N GLY A 157 -18.74 2.90 18.31
CA GLY A 157 -17.66 3.82 18.66
C GLY A 157 -16.34 3.05 18.84
N PRO A 158 -15.25 3.55 18.24
CA PRO A 158 -13.92 2.97 18.42
C PRO A 158 -13.58 2.76 19.88
N ASN A 159 -13.06 1.58 20.21
CA ASN A 159 -12.69 1.20 21.58
C ASN A 159 -11.39 0.39 21.55
N ALA A 160 -10.33 0.99 22.04
CA ALA A 160 -8.99 0.41 21.97
C ALA A 160 -8.84 -0.88 22.78
N THR A 161 -9.46 -0.92 23.97
CA THR A 161 -9.44 -2.13 24.81
C THR A 161 -10.18 -3.30 24.14
N GLU A 162 -11.35 -3.05 23.53
CA GLU A 162 -12.10 -4.07 22.77
C GLU A 162 -11.28 -4.56 21.58
N LEU A 163 -10.66 -3.64 20.81
CA LEU A 163 -9.77 -4.00 19.71
C LEU A 163 -8.61 -4.89 20.19
N GLY A 164 -7.94 -4.48 21.25
CA GLY A 164 -6.78 -5.20 21.76
C GLY A 164 -7.14 -6.62 22.21
N LEU A 165 -8.24 -6.79 22.95
CA LEU A 165 -8.74 -8.12 23.36
C LEU A 165 -9.14 -8.97 22.15
N PHE A 166 -9.86 -8.40 21.19
CA PHE A 166 -10.27 -9.09 19.96
C PHE A 166 -9.08 -9.53 19.12
N THR A 167 -8.07 -8.64 18.97
CA THR A 167 -6.84 -8.95 18.22
C THR A 167 -6.02 -10.02 18.91
N ARG A 168 -5.86 -9.94 20.24
CA ARG A 168 -5.16 -10.94 21.04
C ARG A 168 -5.79 -12.33 20.89
N ASP A 169 -7.11 -12.42 21.08
CA ASP A 169 -7.82 -13.69 21.04
C ASP A 169 -7.82 -14.29 19.62
N THR A 170 -8.01 -13.44 18.58
CA THR A 170 -7.92 -13.88 17.18
C THR A 170 -6.50 -14.34 16.84
N GLY A 171 -5.48 -13.62 17.26
CA GLY A 171 -4.07 -14.01 17.09
C GLY A 171 -3.76 -15.36 17.74
N LYS A 172 -4.29 -15.59 18.95
CA LYS A 172 -4.20 -16.88 19.63
C LYS A 172 -4.85 -18.00 18.80
N TYR A 173 -6.06 -17.80 18.30
CA TYR A 173 -6.76 -18.82 17.47
C TYR A 173 -5.98 -19.16 16.21
N ILE A 174 -5.37 -18.17 15.55
CA ILE A 174 -4.50 -18.37 14.38
C ILE A 174 -3.28 -19.24 14.76
N LYS A 175 -2.59 -18.87 15.84
CA LYS A 175 -1.36 -19.57 16.28
C LYS A 175 -1.64 -20.97 16.81
N GLU A 176 -2.80 -21.25 17.38
CA GLU A 176 -3.23 -22.59 17.80
C GLU A 176 -3.38 -23.56 16.60
N VAL A 177 -3.81 -23.05 15.44
CA VAL A 177 -3.98 -23.86 14.22
C VAL A 177 -2.69 -23.93 13.41
N ASN A 178 -2.02 -22.79 13.22
CA ASN A 178 -0.77 -22.70 12.48
C ASN A 178 0.22 -21.79 13.23
N PRO A 179 1.13 -22.36 14.04
CA PRO A 179 2.11 -21.60 14.80
C PRO A 179 3.06 -20.75 13.94
N ASN A 180 3.24 -21.10 12.66
CA ASN A 180 4.10 -20.39 11.71
C ASN A 180 3.39 -19.23 11.00
N ALA A 181 2.07 -19.19 11.04
CA ALA A 181 1.30 -18.11 10.44
C ALA A 181 1.69 -16.74 11.03
N LYS A 182 1.70 -15.72 10.22
CA LYS A 182 1.99 -14.34 10.59
C LYS A 182 0.71 -13.60 10.92
N VAL A 183 0.69 -12.95 12.07
CA VAL A 183 -0.45 -12.20 12.56
C VAL A 183 -0.19 -10.71 12.44
N ILE A 184 -1.11 -10.01 11.78
CA ILE A 184 -1.11 -8.57 11.57
C ILE A 184 -2.25 -7.98 12.39
N GLY A 185 -1.97 -7.01 13.24
CA GLY A 185 -2.98 -6.31 14.05
C GLY A 185 -2.83 -4.81 13.96
N GLY A 186 -3.54 -4.10 14.80
CA GLY A 186 -3.67 -2.65 14.74
C GLY A 186 -4.62 -2.25 13.62
N VAL A 187 -4.16 -2.27 12.38
CA VAL A 187 -4.92 -1.97 11.14
C VAL A 187 -5.65 -0.62 11.23
N ILE A 188 -4.99 0.37 11.83
CA ILE A 188 -5.58 1.66 12.15
C ILE A 188 -5.39 2.67 11.02
N CYS A 189 -6.38 3.53 10.82
CA CYS A 189 -6.36 4.62 9.83
C CYS A 189 -6.10 6.00 10.45
N SER A 190 -6.20 6.13 11.75
CA SER A 190 -5.76 7.32 12.49
C SER A 190 -4.29 7.18 12.89
N LYS A 191 -3.68 8.30 13.28
CA LYS A 191 -2.31 8.32 13.83
C LYS A 191 -2.35 8.40 15.37
N ASP A 192 -3.37 7.80 15.97
CA ASP A 192 -3.59 7.87 17.41
C ASP A 192 -2.73 6.83 18.15
N LEU A 193 -1.54 7.28 18.59
CA LEU A 193 -0.66 6.47 19.43
C LEU A 193 -1.29 6.07 20.75
N ALA A 194 -2.18 6.90 21.33
CA ALA A 194 -2.82 6.59 22.60
C ALA A 194 -3.81 5.43 22.43
N TYR A 195 -4.59 5.45 21.34
CA TYR A 195 -5.49 4.35 20.99
C TYR A 195 -4.72 3.03 20.80
N LEU A 196 -3.65 3.07 20.04
CA LEU A 196 -2.82 1.89 19.78
C LEU A 196 -2.12 1.38 21.06
N SER A 197 -1.62 2.30 21.91
CA SER A 197 -1.01 1.94 23.19
C SER A 197 -1.99 1.26 24.12
N GLU A 198 -3.22 1.80 24.27
CA GLU A 198 -4.27 1.18 25.08
C GLU A 198 -4.63 -0.23 24.56
N ALA A 199 -4.68 -0.42 23.25
CA ALA A 199 -4.88 -1.74 22.67
C ALA A 199 -3.74 -2.71 23.01
N PHE A 200 -2.50 -2.27 23.01
CA PHE A 200 -1.34 -3.09 23.41
C PHE A 200 -1.37 -3.50 24.88
N GLU A 201 -1.89 -2.67 25.79
CA GLU A 201 -2.03 -2.99 27.22
C GLU A 201 -2.89 -4.25 27.48
N THR A 202 -3.68 -4.68 26.52
CA THR A 202 -4.46 -5.93 26.61
C THR A 202 -3.66 -7.20 26.39
N GLY A 203 -2.37 -7.08 26.01
CA GLY A 203 -1.49 -8.21 25.65
C GLY A 203 -1.57 -8.66 24.21
N MET A 204 -2.15 -7.88 23.29
CA MET A 204 -2.22 -8.26 21.86
C MET A 204 -0.83 -8.44 21.25
N GLY A 205 0.18 -7.69 21.72
CA GLY A 205 1.56 -7.74 21.23
C GLY A 205 2.23 -9.10 21.34
N ASP A 206 1.76 -9.98 22.24
CA ASP A 206 2.29 -11.33 22.42
C ASP A 206 2.04 -12.24 21.20
N TYR A 207 1.02 -11.93 20.41
CA TYR A 207 0.61 -12.72 19.25
C TYR A 207 0.93 -12.05 17.91
N LEU A 208 1.33 -10.77 17.90
CA LEU A 208 1.57 -10.03 16.67
C LEU A 208 2.98 -10.25 16.12
N ASP A 209 3.04 -10.47 14.80
CA ASP A 209 4.26 -10.34 14.01
C ASP A 209 4.36 -8.92 13.38
N PHE A 210 3.21 -8.29 13.12
CA PHE A 210 3.13 -6.98 12.45
C PHE A 210 2.02 -6.10 13.01
N VAL A 211 2.25 -4.79 12.92
CA VAL A 211 1.20 -3.75 13.02
C VAL A 211 0.99 -3.16 11.63
N SER A 212 -0.25 -3.12 11.20
CA SER A 212 -0.68 -2.46 9.97
C SER A 212 -1.24 -1.09 10.28
N PHE A 213 -0.96 -0.13 9.42
CA PHE A 213 -1.58 1.20 9.42
C PHE A 213 -2.00 1.58 8.01
N HIS A 214 -3.01 2.45 7.90
CA HIS A 214 -3.50 2.99 6.66
C HIS A 214 -3.26 4.49 6.64
N GLU A 215 -2.56 4.97 5.61
CA GLU A 215 -2.25 6.39 5.52
C GLU A 215 -2.67 6.98 4.17
N TYR A 216 -3.84 7.61 4.16
CA TYR A 216 -4.32 8.38 3.02
C TYR A 216 -3.97 9.85 3.19
N THR A 217 -2.97 10.34 2.46
CA THR A 217 -2.48 11.70 2.59
C THR A 217 -2.01 12.28 1.24
N ASN A 218 -2.10 13.61 1.14
CA ASN A 218 -1.49 14.38 0.04
C ASN A 218 -0.02 14.73 0.31
N ASP A 219 0.48 14.39 1.50
CA ASP A 219 1.83 14.64 1.96
C ASP A 219 2.48 13.31 2.37
N GLU A 220 3.11 12.65 1.42
CA GLU A 220 3.77 11.35 1.59
C GLU A 220 4.90 11.37 2.62
N THR A 221 5.43 12.56 2.95
CA THR A 221 6.51 12.67 3.95
C THR A 221 6.05 12.35 5.37
N LYS A 222 4.76 12.37 5.61
CA LYS A 222 4.15 12.01 6.92
C LYS A 222 4.44 10.57 7.32
N VAL A 223 4.65 9.68 6.36
CA VAL A 223 4.92 8.26 6.66
C VAL A 223 6.18 8.08 7.51
N PHE A 224 7.18 8.94 7.38
CA PHE A 224 8.42 8.82 8.16
C PHE A 224 8.17 8.99 9.66
N GLU A 225 7.40 10.01 10.05
CA GLU A 225 7.01 10.25 11.44
C GLU A 225 6.11 9.12 11.96
N THR A 226 5.16 8.69 11.13
CA THR A 226 4.21 7.61 11.49
C THR A 226 4.95 6.29 11.77
N VAL A 227 5.86 5.90 10.86
CA VAL A 227 6.61 4.64 11.00
C VAL A 227 7.55 4.69 12.19
N GLU A 228 8.25 5.81 12.42
CA GLU A 228 9.12 5.98 13.58
C GLU A 228 8.31 5.84 14.88
N ALA A 229 7.24 6.61 15.04
CA ALA A 229 6.44 6.61 16.26
C ALA A 229 5.77 5.25 16.54
N PHE A 230 5.21 4.61 15.51
CA PHE A 230 4.56 3.30 15.68
C PHE A 230 5.57 2.18 15.92
N THR A 231 6.77 2.28 15.35
CA THR A 231 7.85 1.31 15.60
C THR A 231 8.30 1.39 17.06
N GLU A 232 8.56 2.60 17.57
CA GLU A 232 8.96 2.81 18.97
C GLU A 232 7.88 2.26 19.94
N LEU A 233 6.61 2.57 19.67
CA LEU A 233 5.51 2.07 20.49
C LEU A 233 5.42 0.54 20.43
N ALA A 234 5.42 -0.05 19.24
CA ALA A 234 5.31 -1.50 19.08
C ALA A 234 6.49 -2.24 19.73
N HIS A 235 7.71 -1.69 19.58
CA HIS A 235 8.93 -2.27 20.15
C HIS A 235 8.97 -2.17 21.69
N TYR A 236 8.31 -1.18 22.29
CA TYR A 236 8.16 -1.13 23.75
C TYR A 236 7.46 -2.39 24.29
N TYR A 237 6.44 -2.90 23.57
CA TYR A 237 5.71 -4.11 23.96
C TYR A 237 6.34 -5.40 23.42
N ASN A 238 6.79 -5.40 22.16
CA ASN A 238 7.43 -6.55 21.54
C ASN A 238 8.40 -6.11 20.43
N PRO A 239 9.72 -6.18 20.65
CA PRO A 239 10.73 -5.69 19.70
C PRO A 239 10.82 -6.49 18.38
N LYS A 240 10.06 -7.57 18.24
CA LYS A 240 9.99 -8.36 17.00
C LYS A 240 8.91 -7.87 16.03
N ILE A 241 7.99 -7.04 16.49
CA ILE A 241 6.92 -6.49 15.65
C ILE A 241 7.53 -5.57 14.60
N ARG A 242 7.09 -5.72 13.36
CA ARG A 242 7.42 -4.82 12.25
C ARG A 242 6.17 -4.13 11.72
N LEU A 243 6.34 -3.04 10.98
CA LEU A 243 5.22 -2.29 10.43
C LEU A 243 4.93 -2.67 8.98
N ILE A 244 3.66 -2.57 8.61
CA ILE A 244 3.14 -2.72 7.26
C ILE A 244 2.29 -1.49 6.94
N GLN A 245 2.50 -0.86 5.77
CA GLN A 245 1.53 0.04 5.20
C GLN A 245 0.47 -0.81 4.49
N GLY A 246 -0.68 -1.02 5.15
CA GLY A 246 -1.72 -1.93 4.69
C GLY A 246 -2.58 -1.34 3.57
N GLU A 247 -2.87 -0.04 3.66
CA GLU A 247 -3.60 0.69 2.65
C GLU A 247 -3.07 2.11 2.51
N SER A 248 -2.82 2.51 1.27
CA SER A 248 -2.64 3.90 0.86
C SER A 248 -3.19 4.06 -0.55
N GLY A 249 -3.53 5.26 -0.95
CA GLY A 249 -4.05 5.46 -2.30
C GLY A 249 -4.61 6.86 -2.49
N SER A 250 -5.09 7.12 -3.69
CA SER A 250 -5.77 8.37 -4.02
C SER A 250 -6.81 8.18 -5.11
N GLN A 251 -7.73 9.12 -5.20
CA GLN A 251 -8.71 9.17 -6.28
C GLN A 251 -8.01 9.45 -7.63
N SER A 252 -8.61 8.99 -8.72
CA SER A 252 -8.15 9.29 -10.09
C SER A 252 -9.04 10.29 -10.82
N ARG A 253 -10.08 10.80 -10.14
CA ARG A 253 -10.99 11.83 -10.68
C ARG A 253 -11.74 12.55 -9.57
N THR A 254 -12.24 13.70 -9.89
CA THR A 254 -13.15 14.47 -9.02
C THR A 254 -14.47 13.73 -8.81
N GLY A 255 -15.06 13.87 -7.63
CA GLY A 255 -16.36 13.29 -7.28
C GLY A 255 -16.32 11.85 -6.82
N GLY A 256 -15.13 11.30 -6.52
CA GLY A 256 -14.99 10.01 -5.86
C GLY A 256 -15.35 10.09 -4.37
N HIS A 257 -15.83 8.98 -3.82
CA HIS A 257 -16.10 8.81 -2.39
C HIS A 257 -14.97 8.03 -1.71
N GLY A 258 -14.94 8.05 -0.39
CA GLY A 258 -13.88 7.47 0.42
C GLY A 258 -12.78 8.46 0.75
N ALA A 259 -11.59 7.98 1.06
CA ALA A 259 -10.46 8.83 1.43
C ALA A 259 -10.08 9.81 0.30
N LEU A 260 -9.56 10.97 0.68
CA LEU A 260 -9.07 12.00 -0.26
C LEU A 260 -10.11 12.43 -1.32
N TRP A 261 -11.37 12.55 -0.93
CA TRP A 261 -12.51 12.86 -1.81
C TRP A 261 -12.50 14.26 -2.44
N SER A 262 -11.51 15.09 -2.13
CA SER A 262 -11.41 16.48 -2.57
C SER A 262 -11.38 16.63 -4.11
N ALA A 263 -11.67 17.83 -4.59
CA ALA A 263 -11.55 18.18 -6.01
C ALA A 263 -10.08 18.22 -6.46
N GLY A 264 -9.86 18.10 -7.77
CA GLY A 264 -8.55 18.27 -8.40
C GLY A 264 -7.83 16.97 -8.76
N TRP A 265 -8.35 15.81 -8.38
CA TRP A 265 -7.78 14.52 -8.78
C TRP A 265 -7.95 14.25 -10.28
N THR A 266 -6.90 13.71 -10.89
CA THR A 266 -6.85 13.16 -12.25
C THR A 266 -6.07 11.85 -12.23
N GLU A 267 -6.12 11.08 -13.31
CA GLU A 267 -5.33 9.83 -13.40
C GLU A 267 -3.82 10.09 -13.33
N GLU A 268 -3.35 11.23 -13.86
CA GLU A 268 -1.95 11.62 -13.79
C GLU A 268 -1.53 11.99 -12.36
N ILE A 269 -2.39 12.71 -11.63
CA ILE A 269 -2.12 13.06 -10.23
C ILE A 269 -2.15 11.81 -9.35
N GLN A 270 -3.07 10.87 -9.62
CA GLN A 270 -3.07 9.56 -8.97
C GLN A 270 -1.73 8.84 -9.19
N ALA A 271 -1.22 8.81 -10.42
CA ALA A 271 0.07 8.17 -10.73
C ALA A 271 1.23 8.83 -9.98
N LYS A 272 1.24 10.17 -9.88
CA LYS A 272 2.23 10.91 -9.09
C LYS A 272 2.16 10.55 -7.61
N GLN A 273 0.94 10.51 -7.04
CA GLN A 273 0.74 10.16 -5.63
C GLN A 273 1.20 8.73 -5.36
N LEU A 274 0.83 7.77 -6.22
CA LEU A 274 1.28 6.39 -6.12
C LEU A 274 2.81 6.30 -6.12
N ALA A 275 3.50 7.00 -7.04
CA ALA A 275 4.95 6.99 -7.12
C ALA A 275 5.60 7.55 -5.84
N ARG A 276 5.16 8.72 -5.40
CA ARG A 276 5.73 9.40 -4.23
C ARG A 276 5.48 8.58 -2.97
N HIS A 277 4.24 8.11 -2.78
CA HIS A 277 3.84 7.37 -1.58
C HIS A 277 4.53 6.01 -1.50
N THR A 278 4.50 5.21 -2.57
CA THR A 278 5.14 3.89 -2.57
C THR A 278 6.64 3.98 -2.28
N ILE A 279 7.35 4.96 -2.87
CA ILE A 279 8.78 5.11 -2.63
C ILE A 279 9.05 5.63 -1.22
N ALA A 280 8.24 6.56 -0.69
CA ALA A 280 8.35 7.02 0.69
C ALA A 280 8.12 5.88 1.69
N ASP A 281 7.13 5.01 1.45
CA ASP A 281 6.90 3.82 2.26
C ASP A 281 8.12 2.90 2.28
N LEU A 282 8.71 2.62 1.10
CA LEU A 282 9.93 1.82 1.03
C LEU A 282 11.09 2.48 1.78
N MET A 283 11.21 3.81 1.72
CA MET A 283 12.23 4.59 2.43
C MET A 283 12.01 4.61 3.94
N SER A 284 10.77 4.52 4.41
CA SER A 284 10.45 4.50 5.85
C SER A 284 10.83 3.19 6.52
N GLY A 285 11.07 2.13 5.75
CA GLY A 285 11.51 0.83 6.25
C GLY A 285 10.39 -0.13 6.62
N VAL A 286 9.17 0.11 6.18
CA VAL A 286 8.05 -0.86 6.34
C VAL A 286 8.42 -2.22 5.76
N HIS A 287 7.81 -3.26 6.30
CA HIS A 287 8.03 -4.62 5.83
C HIS A 287 7.57 -4.81 4.39
N PHE A 288 6.38 -4.34 4.08
CA PHE A 288 5.87 -4.12 2.74
C PHE A 288 4.81 -3.00 2.74
N THR A 289 4.51 -2.48 1.57
CA THR A 289 3.47 -1.47 1.33
C THR A 289 2.47 -1.99 0.31
N SER A 290 1.19 -1.64 0.46
CA SER A 290 0.11 -2.01 -0.44
C SER A 290 -0.68 -0.80 -0.87
N TYR A 291 -0.83 -0.63 -2.17
CA TYR A 291 -1.66 0.42 -2.73
C TYR A 291 -3.13 -0.04 -2.80
N PHE A 292 -4.05 0.76 -2.28
CA PHE A 292 -5.48 0.59 -2.46
C PHE A 292 -5.93 1.41 -3.68
N SER A 293 -6.34 0.82 -4.82
CA SER A 293 -6.58 -0.59 -4.95
C SER A 293 -6.37 -1.06 -6.41
N CYS A 294 -6.63 -2.34 -6.68
CA CYS A 294 -6.60 -2.90 -8.03
C CYS A 294 -7.61 -2.21 -8.96
N MET A 295 -8.86 -2.01 -8.49
CA MET A 295 -10.00 -1.60 -9.30
C MET A 295 -10.66 -0.33 -8.79
N ASP A 296 -11.23 0.47 -9.71
CA ASP A 296 -12.31 1.37 -9.34
C ASP A 296 -13.51 0.55 -8.91
N MET A 297 -14.10 0.89 -7.77
CA MET A 297 -15.20 0.09 -7.20
C MET A 297 -16.19 0.96 -6.43
N ILE A 298 -17.35 0.37 -6.20
CA ILE A 298 -18.36 0.95 -5.31
C ILE A 298 -17.85 0.99 -3.87
N GLU A 299 -18.10 2.09 -3.18
CA GLU A 299 -17.89 2.26 -1.75
C GLU A 299 -19.12 1.83 -0.93
N ALA A 300 -20.31 2.22 -1.36
CA ALA A 300 -21.61 1.82 -0.78
C ALA A 300 -21.68 1.94 0.75
N LEU A 301 -21.19 3.03 1.32
CA LEU A 301 -21.11 3.23 2.77
C LEU A 301 -22.49 3.24 3.46
N ASN A 302 -23.53 3.71 2.78
CA ASN A 302 -24.88 3.89 3.33
C ASN A 302 -25.93 2.96 2.71
N GLY A 303 -25.50 1.94 1.96
CA GLY A 303 -26.40 1.07 1.26
C GLY A 303 -26.01 -0.41 1.30
N THR A 304 -26.77 -1.20 0.56
CA THR A 304 -26.48 -2.62 0.34
C THR A 304 -26.08 -2.79 -1.12
N VAL A 305 -24.94 -3.38 -1.39
CA VAL A 305 -24.51 -3.70 -2.77
C VAL A 305 -25.57 -4.58 -3.43
N GLY A 306 -25.97 -4.18 -4.65
CA GLY A 306 -27.05 -4.85 -5.38
C GLY A 306 -28.45 -4.35 -5.06
N ASP A 307 -28.61 -3.41 -4.13
CA ASP A 307 -29.88 -2.73 -3.89
C ASP A 307 -29.89 -1.38 -4.61
N THR A 308 -30.63 -1.29 -5.71
CA THR A 308 -30.74 -0.07 -6.54
C THR A 308 -31.43 1.10 -5.84
N ASN A 309 -32.10 0.87 -4.71
CA ASN A 309 -32.67 1.93 -3.87
C ASN A 309 -31.66 2.47 -2.85
N SER A 310 -30.53 1.83 -2.68
CA SER A 310 -29.49 2.32 -1.83
C SER A 310 -28.60 3.34 -2.54
N TYR A 311 -27.94 4.17 -1.77
CA TYR A 311 -27.04 5.18 -2.30
C TYR A 311 -25.75 4.52 -2.82
N LEU A 312 -25.43 4.71 -4.09
CA LEU A 312 -24.25 4.12 -4.75
C LEU A 312 -23.13 5.15 -4.82
N ASP A 313 -22.16 5.00 -3.93
CA ASP A 313 -20.94 5.80 -3.91
C ASP A 313 -19.80 5.05 -4.58
N TYR A 314 -19.07 5.72 -5.46
CA TYR A 314 -17.96 5.12 -6.19
C TYR A 314 -16.63 5.70 -5.75
N GLY A 315 -15.65 4.82 -5.49
CA GLY A 315 -14.25 5.16 -5.27
C GLY A 315 -13.41 4.90 -6.52
N TYR A 316 -12.63 5.88 -6.93
CA TYR A 316 -11.78 5.81 -8.12
C TYR A 316 -10.32 5.59 -7.76
N PHE A 317 -10.07 4.67 -6.84
CA PHE A 317 -8.73 4.35 -6.32
C PHE A 317 -7.97 3.37 -7.19
N GLY A 318 -8.65 2.67 -8.09
CA GLY A 318 -8.06 1.60 -8.89
C GLY A 318 -6.89 2.04 -9.75
N VAL A 319 -5.87 1.21 -9.87
CA VAL A 319 -4.89 1.30 -10.96
C VAL A 319 -5.47 0.80 -12.27
N LEU A 320 -6.57 0.03 -12.18
CA LEU A 320 -7.43 -0.33 -13.29
C LEU A 320 -8.75 0.43 -13.19
N GLY A 321 -9.20 1.02 -14.28
CA GLY A 321 -10.51 1.64 -14.40
C GLY A 321 -11.53 0.70 -15.01
N ALA A 322 -12.82 0.89 -14.71
CA ALA A 322 -13.93 0.14 -15.25
C ALA A 322 -15.17 1.03 -15.43
N GLU A 323 -16.16 0.50 -16.13
CA GLU A 323 -17.54 0.98 -16.10
C GLU A 323 -18.28 0.34 -14.95
N PHE A 324 -19.42 0.89 -14.55
CA PHE A 324 -20.28 0.32 -13.51
C PHE A 324 -21.64 -0.04 -14.09
N ASP A 325 -22.17 -1.19 -13.68
CA ASP A 325 -23.55 -1.58 -14.00
C ASP A 325 -24.55 -0.91 -13.04
N GLU A 326 -25.84 -1.19 -13.24
CA GLU A 326 -26.94 -0.66 -12.43
C GLU A 326 -26.89 -1.08 -10.95
N ASN A 327 -26.16 -2.13 -10.63
CA ASN A 327 -25.97 -2.63 -9.28
C ASN A 327 -24.65 -2.14 -8.64
N GLY A 328 -23.86 -1.32 -9.36
CA GLY A 328 -22.60 -0.78 -8.90
C GLY A 328 -21.40 -1.72 -9.08
N LYS A 329 -21.57 -2.86 -9.75
CA LYS A 329 -20.47 -3.77 -10.04
C LYS A 329 -19.60 -3.21 -11.16
N SER A 330 -18.27 -3.33 -11.00
CA SER A 330 -17.35 -2.96 -12.05
C SER A 330 -17.42 -3.94 -13.22
N VAL A 331 -17.71 -3.41 -14.41
CA VAL A 331 -17.97 -4.19 -15.65
C VAL A 331 -17.15 -3.65 -16.82
N GLY A 332 -17.41 -4.16 -18.02
CA GLY A 332 -16.73 -3.73 -19.24
C GLY A 332 -15.27 -4.21 -19.32
N THR A 333 -14.44 -3.44 -20.01
CA THR A 333 -13.01 -3.69 -20.11
C THR A 333 -12.29 -2.97 -18.98
N TYR A 334 -11.49 -3.72 -18.21
CA TYR A 334 -10.65 -3.14 -17.16
C TYR A 334 -9.41 -2.53 -17.82
N TYR A 335 -9.40 -1.20 -17.99
CA TYR A 335 -8.31 -0.49 -18.65
C TYR A 335 -7.21 -0.09 -17.66
N LYS A 336 -5.96 -0.11 -18.13
CA LYS A 336 -4.79 0.27 -17.34
C LYS A 336 -4.66 1.79 -17.32
N LYS A 337 -4.67 2.40 -16.13
CA LYS A 337 -4.46 3.84 -15.94
C LYS A 337 -2.96 4.18 -15.94
N PRO A 338 -2.57 5.47 -16.01
CA PRO A 338 -1.17 5.89 -15.82
C PRO A 338 -0.54 5.33 -14.53
N SER A 339 -1.29 5.29 -13.43
CA SER A 339 -0.86 4.72 -12.16
C SER A 339 -0.48 3.23 -12.23
N TYR A 340 -1.12 2.47 -13.12
CA TYR A 340 -0.76 1.06 -13.38
C TYR A 340 0.67 0.94 -13.93
N TYR A 341 1.01 1.73 -14.93
CA TYR A 341 2.33 1.69 -15.54
C TYR A 341 3.42 2.21 -14.60
N THR A 342 3.10 3.22 -13.80
CA THR A 342 3.98 3.71 -12.75
C THR A 342 4.25 2.62 -11.69
N LEU A 343 3.22 1.92 -11.22
CA LEU A 343 3.36 0.79 -10.31
C LEU A 343 4.24 -0.32 -10.91
N GLN A 344 4.00 -0.68 -12.17
CA GLN A 344 4.75 -1.69 -12.89
C GLN A 344 6.25 -1.35 -12.99
N ASN A 345 6.57 -0.08 -13.27
CA ASN A 345 7.95 0.39 -13.29
C ASN A 345 8.60 0.26 -11.91
N ILE A 346 7.92 0.71 -10.84
CA ILE A 346 8.44 0.65 -9.47
C ILE A 346 8.64 -0.80 -9.03
N CYS A 347 7.67 -1.68 -9.27
CA CYS A 347 7.78 -3.11 -8.98
C CYS A 347 8.98 -3.76 -9.69
N SER A 348 9.24 -3.38 -10.94
CA SER A 348 10.33 -3.93 -11.74
C SER A 348 11.70 -3.43 -11.29
N ILE A 349 11.79 -2.16 -10.86
CA ILE A 349 13.01 -1.55 -10.31
C ILE A 349 13.38 -2.15 -8.95
N PHE A 350 12.41 -2.26 -8.06
CA PHE A 350 12.58 -2.75 -6.70
C PHE A 350 12.30 -4.26 -6.56
N ALA A 351 12.46 -5.00 -7.64
CA ALA A 351 12.38 -6.46 -7.63
C ALA A 351 13.64 -7.06 -7.01
N GLY A 352 13.48 -7.90 -5.99
CA GLY A 352 14.57 -8.56 -5.27
C GLY A 352 14.81 -7.99 -3.88
N ASP A 353 15.91 -8.43 -3.28
CA ASP A 353 16.33 -7.94 -1.96
C ASP A 353 17.10 -6.62 -2.10
N PHE A 354 16.79 -5.69 -1.24
CA PHE A 354 17.52 -4.45 -1.05
C PHE A 354 17.45 -3.99 0.40
N GLU A 355 18.42 -3.20 0.81
CA GLU A 355 18.50 -2.57 2.11
C GLU A 355 18.45 -1.05 1.98
N LEU A 356 17.94 -0.40 3.02
CA LEU A 356 18.07 1.04 3.13
C LEU A 356 19.55 1.40 3.36
N CYS A 357 20.00 2.46 2.74
CA CYS A 357 21.32 3.00 2.97
C CYS A 357 21.30 4.52 3.09
N LYS A 358 22.16 5.05 3.95
CA LYS A 358 22.41 6.48 3.96
C LYS A 358 23.27 6.84 2.76
N MET A 359 23.00 8.01 2.17
CA MET A 359 23.84 8.56 1.15
C MET A 359 24.23 9.98 1.43
N PRO A 360 25.50 10.30 1.23
CA PRO A 360 25.93 11.67 1.11
C PRO A 360 25.51 12.22 -0.26
N LEU A 361 24.31 12.78 -0.32
CA LEU A 361 23.79 13.49 -1.47
C LEU A 361 23.36 14.87 -1.02
N MET A 362 23.78 15.89 -1.73
CA MET A 362 23.48 17.29 -1.44
C MET A 362 23.01 17.99 -2.71
N PHE A 363 21.97 18.79 -2.58
CA PHE A 363 21.53 19.72 -3.62
C PHE A 363 22.06 21.11 -3.36
N TRP A 364 22.55 21.77 -4.40
CA TRP A 364 23.13 23.09 -4.32
C TRP A 364 22.28 24.11 -5.06
N ASN A 365 21.96 25.21 -4.40
CA ASN A 365 21.16 26.31 -4.96
C ASN A 365 19.70 25.97 -5.33
N MET A 366 19.09 24.98 -4.70
CA MET A 366 17.65 24.73 -4.89
C MET A 366 16.80 25.96 -4.55
N GLU A 367 17.16 26.70 -3.50
CA GLU A 367 16.46 27.90 -3.10
C GLU A 367 16.44 28.98 -4.20
N SER A 368 17.50 29.11 -4.97
CA SER A 368 17.57 30.09 -6.05
C SER A 368 16.77 29.69 -7.29
N ALA A 369 16.57 28.39 -7.51
CA ALA A 369 15.77 27.89 -8.62
C ALA A 369 14.27 28.04 -8.40
N LEU A 370 13.81 28.16 -7.14
CA LEU A 370 12.43 28.17 -6.71
C LEU A 370 12.01 29.51 -6.06
N THR A 371 12.65 30.60 -6.44
CA THR A 371 12.59 31.90 -5.74
C THR A 371 11.23 32.60 -5.73
N MET A 372 10.25 32.13 -6.48
CA MET A 372 8.97 32.86 -6.67
C MET A 372 7.89 32.45 -5.66
N ASP A 373 8.05 31.32 -4.93
CA ASP A 373 7.10 30.86 -3.94
C ASP A 373 7.77 30.75 -2.56
N HIS A 374 7.22 31.50 -1.58
CA HIS A 374 7.74 31.50 -0.22
C HIS A 374 7.59 30.16 0.48
N ASP A 375 6.57 29.39 0.16
CA ASP A 375 6.34 28.08 0.76
C ASP A 375 7.33 27.04 0.21
N LEU A 376 7.72 27.16 -1.07
CA LEU A 376 8.70 26.29 -1.70
C LEU A 376 10.12 26.50 -1.13
N LYS A 377 10.46 27.68 -0.64
CA LYS A 377 11.77 27.96 -0.03
C LYS A 377 12.07 27.18 1.25
N ARG A 378 11.04 26.70 1.93
CA ARG A 378 11.15 25.97 3.20
C ARG A 378 11.14 24.46 3.04
N THR A 379 10.78 23.98 1.86
CA THR A 379 10.60 22.56 1.60
C THR A 379 11.91 21.97 1.07
N GLN A 380 12.43 21.00 1.77
CA GLN A 380 13.60 20.26 1.34
C GLN A 380 13.23 19.19 0.31
N VAL A 381 14.17 18.89 -0.60
CA VAL A 381 14.03 17.73 -1.49
C VAL A 381 13.99 16.46 -0.64
N VAL A 382 13.00 15.62 -0.87
CA VAL A 382 12.95 14.29 -0.25
C VAL A 382 14.01 13.42 -0.87
N THR A 383 14.77 12.73 -0.05
CA THR A 383 15.86 11.84 -0.50
C THR A 383 15.89 10.55 0.29
N GLY A 384 16.13 9.43 -0.39
CA GLY A 384 16.33 8.14 0.25
C GLY A 384 17.22 7.22 -0.56
N GLY A 385 17.96 6.37 0.14
CA GLY A 385 18.94 5.49 -0.46
C GLY A 385 18.59 4.01 -0.28
N PHE A 386 18.79 3.26 -1.34
CA PHE A 386 18.66 1.79 -1.37
C PHE A 386 19.96 1.19 -1.92
N LYS A 387 20.32 0.02 -1.43
CA LYS A 387 21.47 -0.73 -1.93
C LYS A 387 21.15 -2.22 -2.07
N ASN A 388 21.78 -2.85 -3.03
CA ASN A 388 21.94 -4.29 -3.15
C ASN A 388 23.42 -4.64 -3.36
N GLU A 389 23.73 -5.89 -3.68
CA GLU A 389 25.11 -6.33 -3.93
C GLU A 389 25.74 -5.67 -5.15
N SER A 390 24.94 -5.20 -6.12
CA SER A 390 25.41 -4.73 -7.44
C SER A 390 25.42 -3.20 -7.58
N GLY A 391 24.75 -2.47 -6.71
CA GLY A 391 24.65 -1.03 -6.86
C GLY A 391 23.85 -0.32 -5.77
N ARG A 392 23.66 0.97 -6.00
CA ARG A 392 22.85 1.83 -5.13
C ARG A 392 21.88 2.67 -5.94
N VAL A 393 20.74 2.98 -5.33
CA VAL A 393 19.72 3.87 -5.88
C VAL A 393 19.44 4.98 -4.91
N PHE A 394 19.36 6.20 -5.43
CA PHE A 394 18.91 7.38 -4.72
C PHE A 394 17.61 7.86 -5.31
N ALA A 395 16.55 7.72 -4.57
CA ALA A 395 15.30 8.37 -4.88
C ALA A 395 15.37 9.84 -4.41
N TYR A 396 14.89 10.76 -5.23
CA TYR A 396 14.75 12.15 -4.86
C TYR A 396 13.63 12.83 -5.65
N TRP A 397 12.90 13.74 -4.98
CA TRP A 397 11.85 14.57 -5.59
C TRP A 397 11.58 15.80 -4.72
N TYR A 398 10.91 16.78 -5.31
CA TYR A 398 10.44 17.94 -4.59
C TYR A 398 9.00 17.70 -4.08
N PRO A 399 8.74 17.71 -2.76
CA PRO A 399 7.44 17.38 -2.19
C PRO A 399 6.47 18.59 -2.25
N SER A 400 6.18 19.06 -3.46
CA SER A 400 5.18 20.10 -3.68
C SER A 400 3.76 19.60 -3.37
N ASN A 401 2.82 20.55 -3.18
CA ASN A 401 1.41 20.17 -3.11
C ASN A 401 1.00 19.52 -4.42
N ILE A 402 0.69 18.24 -4.37
CA ILE A 402 0.45 17.39 -5.54
C ILE A 402 -0.75 17.82 -6.39
N LEU A 403 -1.76 18.47 -5.76
CA LEU A 403 -2.99 18.91 -6.44
C LEU A 403 -2.84 20.26 -7.15
N THR A 404 -1.88 21.10 -6.73
CA THR A 404 -1.82 22.50 -7.17
C THR A 404 -0.52 22.91 -7.80
N THR A 405 0.58 22.18 -7.56
CA THR A 405 1.92 22.63 -7.91
C THR A 405 2.71 21.54 -8.61
N SER A 406 3.13 21.79 -9.83
CA SER A 406 4.06 20.95 -10.57
C SER A 406 5.45 21.57 -10.58
N VAL A 407 6.46 20.77 -10.35
CA VAL A 407 7.88 21.19 -10.35
C VAL A 407 8.64 20.41 -11.41
N ASP A 408 9.31 21.13 -12.29
CA ASP A 408 10.29 20.60 -13.26
C ASP A 408 11.43 21.62 -13.40
N THR A 409 12.50 21.42 -12.67
CA THR A 409 13.64 22.34 -12.60
C THR A 409 14.97 21.60 -12.64
N VAL A 410 16.07 22.32 -12.57
CA VAL A 410 17.43 21.76 -12.48
C VAL A 410 18.17 22.31 -11.27
N THR A 411 19.12 21.53 -10.77
CA THR A 411 20.00 21.92 -9.67
C THR A 411 21.39 21.36 -9.87
N LYS A 412 22.35 21.82 -9.06
CA LYS A 412 23.60 21.12 -8.88
C LYS A 412 23.42 20.05 -7.81
N MET A 413 23.84 18.83 -8.14
CA MET A 413 23.86 17.71 -7.22
C MET A 413 25.31 17.32 -6.92
N VAL A 414 25.63 17.13 -5.65
CA VAL A 414 26.90 16.55 -5.22
C VAL A 414 26.61 15.27 -4.47
N PHE A 415 27.31 14.20 -4.82
CA PHE A 415 27.13 12.92 -4.14
C PHE A 415 28.45 12.14 -4.11
N PHE A 416 28.48 11.16 -3.21
CA PHE A 416 29.57 10.21 -3.10
C PHE A 416 29.08 8.80 -3.45
N THR A 417 29.85 8.09 -4.29
CA THR A 417 29.64 6.67 -4.58
C THR A 417 30.96 6.01 -4.95
N GLU A 418 31.08 4.72 -4.68
CA GLU A 418 32.17 3.87 -5.12
C GLU A 418 32.08 3.43 -6.59
N TYR A 419 30.93 3.67 -7.23
CA TYR A 419 30.66 3.30 -8.61
C TYR A 419 30.97 4.47 -9.55
N ASP A 420 31.41 4.16 -10.75
CA ASP A 420 31.73 5.13 -11.81
C ASP A 420 30.66 5.25 -12.91
N LYS A 421 29.63 4.39 -12.84
CA LYS A 421 28.52 4.35 -13.80
C LYS A 421 27.24 4.89 -13.16
N PHE A 422 26.67 5.89 -13.81
CA PHE A 422 25.45 6.56 -13.30
C PHE A 422 24.37 6.60 -14.37
N ARG A 423 23.14 6.39 -13.95
CA ARG A 423 21.96 6.55 -14.77
C ARG A 423 20.87 7.23 -13.97
N VAL A 424 19.98 7.94 -14.64
CA VAL A 424 18.76 8.50 -14.03
C VAL A 424 17.57 7.74 -14.58
N VAL A 425 16.66 7.34 -13.70
CA VAL A 425 15.41 6.67 -14.07
C VAL A 425 14.25 7.56 -13.66
N ASP A 426 13.34 7.82 -14.58
CA ASP A 426 12.04 8.43 -14.29
C ASP A 426 11.05 7.30 -14.01
N VAL A 427 10.57 7.19 -12.79
CA VAL A 427 9.65 6.10 -12.40
C VAL A 427 8.28 6.21 -13.04
N MET A 428 7.87 7.43 -13.46
CA MET A 428 6.55 7.66 -14.05
C MET A 428 6.39 6.93 -15.38
N ASP A 429 7.40 7.02 -16.24
CA ASP A 429 7.38 6.42 -17.57
C ASP A 429 8.41 5.30 -17.76
N GLY A 430 9.23 5.03 -16.76
CA GLY A 430 10.27 4.00 -16.80
C GLY A 430 11.48 4.32 -17.69
N SER A 431 11.62 5.55 -18.18
CA SER A 431 12.74 5.96 -19.04
C SER A 431 14.06 5.96 -18.28
N ILE A 432 15.10 5.43 -18.92
CA ILE A 432 16.47 5.40 -18.41
C ILE A 432 17.32 6.38 -19.21
N TYR A 433 18.05 7.23 -18.48
CA TYR A 433 18.89 8.28 -19.05
C TYR A 433 20.34 8.14 -18.61
N GLU A 434 21.27 8.41 -19.53
CA GLU A 434 22.66 8.71 -19.23
C GLU A 434 22.83 10.20 -18.93
N ILE A 435 23.76 10.49 -18.02
CA ILE A 435 24.17 11.86 -17.71
C ILE A 435 25.35 12.19 -18.65
N PRO A 436 25.24 13.23 -19.50
CA PRO A 436 26.33 13.62 -20.37
C PRO A 436 27.62 13.95 -19.60
N GLU A 437 28.78 13.52 -20.12
CA GLU A 437 30.07 13.72 -19.44
C GLU A 437 30.38 15.17 -19.14
N GLU A 438 29.96 16.10 -19.99
CA GLU A 438 30.11 17.54 -19.80
C GLU A 438 29.36 18.09 -18.59
N MET A 439 28.36 17.35 -18.08
CA MET A 439 27.62 17.69 -16.86
C MET A 439 28.31 17.17 -15.59
N ILE A 440 29.30 16.28 -15.71
CA ILE A 440 29.90 15.55 -14.60
C ILE A 440 31.27 16.16 -14.25
N GLU A 441 31.38 16.69 -13.06
CA GLU A 441 32.69 17.12 -12.48
C GLU A 441 33.13 16.08 -11.45
N ARG A 442 34.29 15.47 -11.68
CA ARG A 442 34.96 14.59 -10.73
C ARG A 442 35.81 15.40 -9.75
N LYS A 443 35.45 15.38 -8.46
CA LYS A 443 36.04 16.23 -7.42
C LYS A 443 36.99 15.48 -6.47
N GLY A 444 37.31 14.22 -6.77
CA GLY A 444 38.17 13.35 -5.96
C GLY A 444 37.70 11.92 -6.00
N HIS A 445 38.22 11.08 -5.13
CA HIS A 445 37.88 9.67 -5.10
C HIS A 445 36.39 9.47 -4.72
N GLY A 446 35.57 9.08 -5.71
CA GLY A 446 34.17 8.79 -5.52
C GLY A 446 33.24 9.99 -5.29
N VAL A 447 33.76 11.23 -5.37
CA VAL A 447 32.95 12.46 -5.22
C VAL A 447 32.65 13.04 -6.59
N TYR A 448 31.36 13.20 -6.88
CA TYR A 448 30.86 13.70 -8.15
C TYR A 448 29.99 14.93 -7.93
N ARG A 449 30.15 15.92 -8.77
CA ARG A 449 29.22 17.03 -8.92
C ARG A 449 28.60 16.95 -10.30
N ILE A 450 27.28 17.00 -10.34
CA ILE A 450 26.53 17.04 -11.59
C ILE A 450 25.81 18.38 -11.67
N ASN A 451 26.05 19.10 -12.75
CA ASN A 451 25.40 20.36 -13.05
C ASN A 451 24.09 20.08 -13.80
N ASP A 452 23.11 20.97 -13.59
CA ASP A 452 21.80 20.91 -14.27
C ASP A 452 21.06 19.58 -14.10
N MET A 453 21.23 18.94 -12.95
CA MET A 453 20.50 17.71 -12.62
C MET A 453 19.00 18.00 -12.51
N PRO A 454 18.13 17.27 -13.22
CA PRO A 454 16.69 17.49 -13.15
C PRO A 454 16.14 17.18 -11.76
N VAL A 455 15.21 18.00 -11.31
CA VAL A 455 14.39 17.77 -10.11
C VAL A 455 12.92 17.99 -10.50
N LYS A 456 12.08 17.01 -10.17
CA LYS A 456 10.65 17.06 -10.41
C LYS A 456 9.87 16.92 -9.11
N ASP A 457 8.57 17.15 -9.19
CA ASP A 457 7.60 16.79 -8.15
C ASP A 457 7.23 15.30 -8.15
N THR A 458 7.92 14.51 -8.97
CA THR A 458 7.82 13.04 -9.03
C THR A 458 9.19 12.42 -8.79
N PRO A 459 9.27 11.23 -8.20
CA PRO A 459 10.54 10.59 -7.92
C PRO A 459 11.38 10.35 -9.17
N LEU A 460 12.62 10.85 -9.13
CA LEU A 460 13.70 10.43 -10.00
C LEU A 460 14.66 9.55 -9.21
N LEU A 461 15.23 8.56 -9.86
CA LEU A 461 16.20 7.66 -9.26
C LEU A 461 17.57 7.85 -9.88
N LEU A 462 18.54 8.32 -9.10
CA LEU A 462 19.95 8.25 -9.48
C LEU A 462 20.45 6.83 -9.16
N VAL A 463 20.71 6.04 -10.19
CA VAL A 463 21.21 4.67 -10.08
C VAL A 463 22.71 4.67 -10.26
N THR A 464 23.44 4.05 -9.35
CA THR A 464 24.87 3.86 -9.43
C THR A 464 25.22 2.37 -9.40
N GLY A 465 26.18 1.94 -10.23
CA GLY A 465 26.43 0.53 -10.46
C GLY A 465 25.33 -0.15 -11.30
N ASP A 466 25.11 -1.43 -11.02
CA ASP A 466 24.13 -2.28 -11.75
C ASP A 466 22.98 -2.72 -10.82
N PHE A 467 22.35 -1.78 -10.12
CA PHE A 467 21.21 -2.04 -9.24
C PHE A 467 19.97 -2.53 -10.01
N ILE A 468 19.78 -2.03 -11.26
CA ILE A 468 18.67 -2.36 -12.17
C ILE A 468 19.19 -2.99 -13.44
#